data_7b5053cd4259294e122c7eea393422de
#
_entry.id   7b5053cd4259294e122c7eea393422de
#
_cell.length_a   1.000
_cell.length_b   1.000
_cell.length_c   1.000
_cell.angle_alpha   90.00
_cell.angle_beta   90.00
_cell.angle_gamma   90.00
#
_symmetry.space_group_name_H-M   'P 1'
#
loop_
_entity.id
_entity.type
_entity.pdbx_description
1 polymer ?
#
loop_
_entity_poly.entity_id
_entity_poly.type
_entity_poly.pdbx_seq_one_letter_code
_entity_poly.pdbx_strand_id
1 'polypeptide(L)'
;LVVFLNKCDMVEDEEMLELVEMDMQELLQEYGYEEDTPIIRGSALGALNGVEKWVDSVKKLMDAVDEWILDPVRDTDKPFLMPVEDVFSITGRGTVATGRIETGIVKVGDEVQLLGLGEDKKSVVTGVEMFRKTLPTGEAGDNVGLLLRGIDKEEIKRGMVVTHPG
;
A
#
# COMPACT_ATOMS: atom_id res chain seq x y z
N LEU A 1 -5.33 12.65 -3.89
CA LEU A 1 -4.00 13.24 -3.69
C LEU A 1 -4.09 14.40 -2.69
N VAL A 2 -3.08 14.55 -1.83
CA VAL A 2 -2.86 15.73 -0.97
C VAL A 2 -1.40 16.12 -1.13
N VAL A 3 -1.10 17.40 -1.21
CA VAL A 3 0.26 17.92 -1.41
C VAL A 3 0.77 18.55 -0.11
N PHE A 4 2.03 18.25 0.24
CA PHE A 4 2.72 18.91 1.33
C PHE A 4 3.97 19.65 0.80
N LEU A 5 3.92 20.97 0.75
CA LEU A 5 5.06 21.81 0.39
C LEU A 5 6.01 21.85 1.58
N ASN A 6 6.99 20.96 1.55
CA ASN A 6 7.95 20.81 2.64
C ASN A 6 9.07 21.86 2.58
N LYS A 7 9.79 22.03 3.70
CA LYS A 7 10.95 22.93 3.86
C LYS A 7 10.63 24.41 3.77
N CYS A 8 9.39 24.81 4.05
CA CYS A 8 9.02 26.23 4.09
C CYS A 8 9.76 27.04 5.18
N ASP A 9 10.41 26.37 6.13
CA ASP A 9 11.31 27.00 7.11
C ASP A 9 12.58 27.57 6.48
N MET A 10 12.94 27.16 5.27
CA MET A 10 14.13 27.64 4.54
C MET A 10 13.83 28.84 3.61
N VAL A 11 12.57 29.20 3.47
CA VAL A 11 12.12 30.28 2.58
C VAL A 11 11.52 31.38 3.43
N GLU A 12 12.16 32.59 3.40
CA GLU A 12 11.70 33.77 4.15
C GLU A 12 10.68 34.58 3.34
N ASP A 13 10.72 34.46 2.01
CA ASP A 13 9.87 35.19 1.09
C ASP A 13 8.52 34.50 0.88
N GLU A 14 7.47 35.10 1.39
CA GLU A 14 6.10 34.58 1.28
C GLU A 14 5.59 34.59 -0.17
N GLU A 15 5.98 35.59 -0.98
CA GLU A 15 5.60 35.68 -2.40
C GLU A 15 6.17 34.49 -3.19
N MET A 16 7.38 34.03 -2.83
CA MET A 16 7.99 32.86 -3.43
C MET A 16 7.19 31.56 -3.10
N LEU A 17 6.70 31.43 -1.88
CA LEU A 17 5.87 30.29 -1.48
C LEU A 17 4.52 30.31 -2.21
N GLU A 18 3.93 31.48 -2.41
CA GLU A 18 2.70 31.63 -3.19
C GLU A 18 2.89 31.24 -4.66
N LEU A 19 3.99 31.65 -5.28
CA LEU A 19 4.31 31.27 -6.65
C LEU A 19 4.47 29.74 -6.80
N VAL A 20 5.21 29.11 -5.89
CA VAL A 20 5.37 27.63 -5.91
C VAL A 20 4.04 26.92 -5.72
N GLU A 21 3.15 27.45 -4.90
CA GLU A 21 1.81 26.90 -4.71
C GLU A 21 0.96 27.02 -5.97
N MET A 22 1.01 28.17 -6.67
CA MET A 22 0.34 28.37 -7.95
C MET A 22 0.88 27.42 -9.03
N ASP A 23 2.20 27.32 -9.16
CA ASP A 23 2.84 26.38 -10.11
C ASP A 23 2.41 24.93 -9.83
N MET A 24 2.34 24.57 -8.55
CA MET A 24 1.86 23.24 -8.16
C MET A 24 0.39 23.02 -8.53
N GLN A 25 -0.44 24.03 -8.35
CA GLN A 25 -1.86 23.98 -8.70
C GLN A 25 -2.08 23.83 -10.21
N GLU A 26 -1.32 24.58 -11.02
CA GLU A 26 -1.32 24.42 -12.48
C GLU A 26 -0.90 23.01 -12.90
N LEU A 27 0.16 22.49 -12.29
CA LEU A 27 0.64 21.14 -12.55
C LEU A 27 -0.42 20.06 -12.20
N LEU A 28 -1.09 20.20 -11.07
CA LEU A 28 -2.17 19.29 -10.65
C LEU A 28 -3.31 19.30 -11.67
N GLN A 29 -3.73 20.48 -12.16
CA GLN A 29 -4.76 20.62 -13.18
C GLN A 29 -4.33 19.97 -14.51
N GLU A 30 -3.08 20.15 -14.92
CA GLU A 30 -2.54 19.51 -16.14
C GLU A 30 -2.64 17.97 -16.07
N TYR A 31 -2.44 17.40 -14.87
CA TYR A 31 -2.59 15.96 -14.61
C TYR A 31 -4.02 15.51 -14.31
N GLY A 32 -4.99 16.42 -14.38
CA GLY A 32 -6.42 16.12 -14.24
C GLY A 32 -6.91 15.97 -12.81
N TYR A 33 -6.17 16.52 -11.83
CA TYR A 33 -6.64 16.63 -10.45
C TYR A 33 -7.58 17.84 -10.29
N GLU A 34 -8.39 17.81 -9.24
CA GLU A 34 -9.36 18.87 -8.94
C GLU A 34 -8.64 20.16 -8.51
N GLU A 35 -9.23 21.33 -8.88
CA GLU A 35 -8.65 22.66 -8.60
C GLU A 35 -8.50 22.92 -7.09
N ASP A 36 -9.37 22.33 -6.26
CA ASP A 36 -9.38 22.46 -4.81
C ASP A 36 -8.56 21.35 -4.11
N THR A 37 -7.70 20.63 -4.86
CA THR A 37 -6.77 19.65 -4.26
C THR A 37 -5.94 20.30 -3.14
N PRO A 38 -5.97 19.77 -1.90
CA PRO A 38 -5.32 20.39 -0.77
C PRO A 38 -3.80 20.49 -0.94
N ILE A 39 -3.26 21.71 -0.77
CA ILE A 39 -1.82 22.01 -0.73
C ILE A 39 -1.51 22.61 0.62
N ILE A 40 -0.70 21.93 1.43
CA ILE A 40 -0.36 22.33 2.79
C ILE A 40 1.12 22.73 2.85
N ARG A 41 1.41 23.97 3.28
CA ARG A 41 2.77 24.46 3.53
C ARG A 41 3.27 23.96 4.87
N GLY A 42 4.54 23.53 4.94
CA GLY A 42 5.09 23.07 6.20
C GLY A 42 6.59 22.79 6.21
N SER A 43 7.06 22.37 7.36
CA SER A 43 8.42 21.88 7.58
C SER A 43 8.39 20.64 8.45
N ALA A 44 8.68 19.48 7.86
CA ALA A 44 8.76 18.23 8.60
C ALA A 44 9.90 18.26 9.64
N LEU A 45 11.03 18.89 9.31
CA LEU A 45 12.16 19.05 10.25
C LEU A 45 11.78 19.98 11.41
N GLY A 46 11.14 21.11 11.11
CA GLY A 46 10.65 22.03 12.14
C GLY A 46 9.62 21.39 13.06
N ALA A 47 8.72 20.57 12.51
CA ALA A 47 7.76 19.81 13.30
C ALA A 47 8.44 18.76 14.19
N LEU A 48 9.42 18.03 13.67
CA LEU A 48 10.20 17.06 14.43
C LEU A 48 10.96 17.71 15.60
N ASN A 49 11.42 18.94 15.42
CA ASN A 49 12.09 19.75 16.46
C ASN A 49 11.11 20.43 17.42
N GLY A 50 9.81 20.18 17.30
CA GLY A 50 8.79 20.69 18.22
C GLY A 50 8.41 22.17 18.01
N VAL A 51 8.71 22.76 16.86
CA VAL A 51 8.26 24.12 16.52
C VAL A 51 6.76 24.10 16.27
N GLU A 52 5.99 24.74 17.14
CA GLU A 52 4.52 24.65 17.19
C GLU A 52 3.86 24.93 15.82
N LYS A 53 4.25 26.01 15.13
CA LYS A 53 3.77 26.34 13.77
C LYS A 53 3.86 25.15 12.81
N TRP A 54 4.97 24.41 12.85
CA TRP A 54 5.22 23.29 11.94
C TRP A 54 4.57 22.00 12.40
N VAL A 55 4.44 21.78 13.71
CA VAL A 55 3.62 20.70 14.26
C VAL A 55 2.17 20.84 13.80
N ASP A 56 1.63 22.05 13.84
CA ASP A 56 0.26 22.32 13.39
C ASP A 56 0.11 22.13 11.86
N SER A 57 1.14 22.45 11.06
CA SER A 57 1.08 22.16 9.63
C SER A 57 1.02 20.66 9.32
N VAL A 58 1.71 19.83 10.10
CA VAL A 58 1.63 18.36 9.96
C VAL A 58 0.26 17.82 10.39
N LYS A 59 -0.34 18.40 11.45
CA LYS A 59 -1.72 18.06 11.82
C LYS A 59 -2.70 18.40 10.70
N LYS A 60 -2.61 19.60 10.13
CA LYS A 60 -3.43 20.00 8.97
C LYS A 60 -3.27 19.07 7.78
N LEU A 61 -2.05 18.56 7.54
CA LEU A 61 -1.83 17.55 6.51
C LEU A 61 -2.62 16.28 6.82
N MET A 62 -2.59 15.80 8.07
CA MET A 62 -3.33 14.59 8.47
C MET A 62 -4.84 14.79 8.38
N ASP A 63 -5.34 15.94 8.83
CA ASP A 63 -6.75 16.31 8.70
C ASP A 63 -7.18 16.33 7.22
N ALA A 64 -6.36 16.93 6.35
CA ALA A 64 -6.63 16.96 4.91
C ALA A 64 -6.59 15.55 4.27
N VAL A 65 -5.73 14.65 4.76
CA VAL A 65 -5.72 13.25 4.30
C VAL A 65 -7.02 12.56 4.70
N ASP A 66 -7.47 12.74 5.93
CA ASP A 66 -8.68 12.09 6.44
C ASP A 66 -9.97 12.64 5.76
N GLU A 67 -10.00 13.93 5.43
CA GLU A 67 -11.15 14.56 4.80
C GLU A 67 -11.19 14.38 3.28
N TRP A 68 -10.04 14.43 2.61
CA TRP A 68 -9.94 14.44 1.14
C TRP A 68 -9.81 13.07 0.51
N ILE A 69 -9.10 12.14 1.16
CA ILE A 69 -8.85 10.81 0.60
C ILE A 69 -9.96 9.86 1.03
N LEU A 70 -10.85 9.54 0.08
CA LEU A 70 -11.91 8.57 0.32
C LEU A 70 -11.32 7.17 0.55
N ASP A 71 -11.96 6.41 1.44
CA ASP A 71 -11.65 5.00 1.62
C ASP A 71 -11.82 4.23 0.30
N PRO A 72 -10.82 3.44 -0.12
CA PRO A 72 -10.91 2.69 -1.35
C PRO A 72 -11.99 1.60 -1.27
N VAL A 73 -12.79 1.48 -2.31
CA VAL A 73 -13.71 0.34 -2.46
C VAL A 73 -12.88 -0.92 -2.70
N ARG A 74 -13.02 -1.89 -1.81
CA ARG A 74 -12.31 -3.17 -1.90
C ARG A 74 -13.15 -4.20 -2.64
N ASP A 75 -12.60 -4.80 -3.67
CA ASP A 75 -13.24 -5.82 -4.51
C ASP A 75 -13.29 -7.20 -3.80
N THR A 76 -13.90 -7.28 -2.63
CA THR A 76 -13.94 -8.49 -1.81
C THR A 76 -14.89 -9.57 -2.34
N ASP A 77 -15.89 -9.19 -3.13
CA ASP A 77 -16.89 -10.11 -3.68
C ASP A 77 -16.41 -10.87 -4.94
N LYS A 78 -15.26 -10.46 -5.49
CA LYS A 78 -14.64 -11.13 -6.63
C LYS A 78 -13.84 -12.37 -6.19
N PRO A 79 -13.53 -13.31 -7.10
CA PRO A 79 -12.62 -14.41 -6.81
C PRO A 79 -11.26 -13.90 -6.29
N PHE A 80 -10.68 -14.63 -5.34
CA PHE A 80 -9.38 -14.29 -4.77
C PHE A 80 -8.28 -14.34 -5.84
N LEU A 81 -7.47 -13.28 -5.88
CA LEU A 81 -6.34 -13.16 -6.78
C LEU A 81 -5.23 -12.33 -6.11
N MET A 82 -4.02 -12.91 -6.07
CA MET A 82 -2.83 -12.27 -5.55
C MET A 82 -1.62 -12.54 -6.47
N PRO A 83 -1.09 -11.54 -7.17
CA PRO A 83 0.19 -11.66 -7.85
C PRO A 83 1.33 -11.85 -6.86
N VAL A 84 2.26 -12.75 -7.17
CA VAL A 84 3.45 -13.00 -6.34
C VAL A 84 4.50 -11.94 -6.62
N GLU A 85 4.87 -11.18 -5.61
CA GLU A 85 5.91 -10.15 -5.67
C GLU A 85 7.26 -10.65 -5.20
N ASP A 86 7.28 -11.45 -4.13
CA ASP A 86 8.50 -12.05 -3.59
C ASP A 86 8.20 -13.40 -2.93
N VAL A 87 9.24 -14.20 -2.76
CA VAL A 87 9.15 -15.55 -2.18
C VAL A 87 10.35 -15.80 -1.27
N PHE A 88 10.06 -16.26 -0.06
CA PHE A 88 11.11 -16.67 0.89
C PHE A 88 10.68 -17.86 1.73
N SER A 89 11.67 -18.56 2.30
CA SER A 89 11.44 -19.67 3.20
C SER A 89 11.66 -19.24 4.65
N ILE A 90 10.77 -19.69 5.53
CA ILE A 90 10.94 -19.53 6.98
C ILE A 90 11.25 -20.90 7.57
N THR A 91 12.40 -21.04 8.19
CA THR A 91 12.82 -22.30 8.83
C THR A 91 11.75 -22.79 9.81
N GLY A 92 11.27 -24.02 9.60
CA GLY A 92 10.25 -24.65 10.45
C GLY A 92 8.81 -24.20 10.19
N ARG A 93 8.58 -23.24 9.27
CA ARG A 93 7.21 -22.78 8.94
C ARG A 93 6.81 -22.99 7.48
N GLY A 94 7.78 -23.10 6.57
CA GLY A 94 7.53 -23.36 5.14
C GLY A 94 7.82 -22.15 4.25
N THR A 95 7.26 -22.20 3.05
CA THR A 95 7.43 -21.18 2.03
C THR A 95 6.36 -20.09 2.17
N VAL A 96 6.80 -18.84 2.04
CA VAL A 96 5.94 -17.65 2.07
C VAL A 96 5.99 -16.97 0.72
N ALA A 97 4.82 -16.79 0.10
CA ALA A 97 4.64 -15.93 -1.06
C ALA A 97 4.05 -14.60 -0.60
N THR A 98 4.68 -13.49 -0.95
CA THR A 98 4.17 -12.16 -0.64
C THR A 98 3.59 -11.50 -1.87
N GLY A 99 2.60 -10.65 -1.64
CA GLY A 99 1.98 -9.84 -2.67
C GLY A 99 0.82 -9.02 -2.13
N ARG A 100 0.30 -8.16 -2.99
CA ARG A 100 -0.94 -7.46 -2.72
C ARG A 100 -2.11 -8.31 -3.22
N ILE A 101 -3.12 -8.47 -2.39
CA ILE A 101 -4.38 -9.08 -2.81
C ILE A 101 -5.10 -8.07 -3.72
N GLU A 102 -5.28 -8.41 -4.99
CA GLU A 102 -5.96 -7.55 -5.96
C GLU A 102 -7.48 -7.65 -5.84
N THR A 103 -8.00 -8.86 -5.67
CA THR A 103 -9.43 -9.11 -5.52
C THR A 103 -9.70 -10.25 -4.54
N GLY A 104 -10.91 -10.28 -4.00
CA GLY A 104 -11.42 -11.36 -3.16
C GLY A 104 -10.86 -11.40 -1.75
N ILE A 105 -11.07 -12.53 -1.11
CA ILE A 105 -10.66 -12.82 0.27
C ILE A 105 -9.97 -14.17 0.29
N VAL A 106 -8.90 -14.32 1.05
CA VAL A 106 -8.25 -15.60 1.36
C VAL A 106 -8.23 -15.83 2.86
N LYS A 107 -8.42 -17.09 3.29
CA LYS A 107 -8.45 -17.50 4.69
C LYS A 107 -7.40 -18.55 4.98
N VAL A 108 -6.98 -18.61 6.23
CA VAL A 108 -6.18 -19.75 6.71
C VAL A 108 -7.01 -21.03 6.56
N GLY A 109 -6.43 -22.03 5.89
CA GLY A 109 -7.10 -23.31 5.57
C GLY A 109 -7.59 -23.38 4.12
N ASP A 110 -7.66 -22.29 3.38
CA ASP A 110 -8.10 -22.30 1.99
C ASP A 110 -7.13 -23.09 1.09
N GLU A 111 -7.69 -23.86 0.19
CA GLU A 111 -6.95 -24.43 -0.94
C GLU A 111 -6.70 -23.32 -1.97
N VAL A 112 -5.48 -23.25 -2.44
CA VAL A 112 -5.06 -22.30 -3.47
C VAL A 112 -4.27 -22.99 -4.56
N GLN A 113 -4.24 -22.37 -5.73
CA GLN A 113 -3.37 -22.76 -6.84
C GLN A 113 -2.47 -21.59 -7.24
N LEU A 114 -1.26 -21.96 -7.66
CA LEU A 114 -0.30 -21.03 -8.22
C LEU A 114 -0.25 -21.26 -9.73
N LEU A 115 -0.48 -20.21 -10.48
CA LEU A 115 -0.58 -20.22 -11.95
C LEU A 115 0.51 -19.37 -12.59
N GLY A 116 0.90 -19.74 -13.79
CA GLY A 116 1.83 -19.01 -14.64
C GLY A 116 3.31 -19.38 -14.42
N LEU A 117 4.16 -19.07 -15.38
CA LEU A 117 5.61 -19.26 -15.38
C LEU A 117 6.15 -20.66 -15.07
N GLY A 118 5.35 -21.70 -15.26
CA GLY A 118 5.73 -23.10 -15.00
C GLY A 118 4.52 -24.02 -14.93
N GLU A 119 4.67 -25.12 -14.21
CA GLU A 119 3.57 -26.02 -13.91
C GLU A 119 2.68 -25.43 -12.83
N ASP A 120 1.37 -25.60 -13.01
CA ASP A 120 0.40 -25.20 -12.01
C ASP A 120 0.58 -26.03 -10.74
N LYS A 121 0.61 -25.36 -9.59
CA LYS A 121 0.78 -26.01 -8.30
C LYS A 121 -0.44 -25.75 -7.42
N LYS A 122 -0.75 -26.74 -6.58
CA LYS A 122 -1.79 -26.59 -5.55
C LYS A 122 -1.16 -26.57 -4.17
N SER A 123 -1.71 -25.78 -3.29
CA SER A 123 -1.28 -25.67 -1.90
C SER A 123 -2.44 -25.34 -0.97
N VAL A 124 -2.16 -25.30 0.31
CA VAL A 124 -3.08 -24.82 1.34
C VAL A 124 -2.43 -23.68 2.09
N VAL A 125 -3.18 -22.61 2.29
CA VAL A 125 -2.76 -21.47 3.10
C VAL A 125 -2.72 -21.87 4.58
N THR A 126 -1.56 -21.94 5.17
CA THR A 126 -1.38 -22.27 6.59
C THR A 126 -1.25 -21.06 7.50
N GLY A 127 -1.11 -19.88 6.92
CA GLY A 127 -1.05 -18.62 7.64
C GLY A 127 -1.15 -17.43 6.68
N VAL A 128 -1.72 -16.35 7.20
CA VAL A 128 -1.76 -15.03 6.55
C VAL A 128 -1.05 -14.06 7.50
N GLU A 129 -0.06 -13.35 7.02
CA GLU A 129 0.71 -12.39 7.82
C GLU A 129 0.73 -11.01 7.16
N MET A 130 0.53 -9.97 7.96
CA MET A 130 0.66 -8.58 7.56
C MET A 130 1.32 -7.77 8.68
N PHE A 131 2.36 -6.99 8.37
CA PHE A 131 3.10 -6.19 9.36
C PHE A 131 3.54 -6.98 10.61
N ARG A 132 4.03 -8.21 10.42
CA ARG A 132 4.46 -9.15 11.50
C ARG A 132 3.32 -9.59 12.42
N LYS A 133 2.06 -9.43 12.01
CA LYS A 133 0.90 -9.95 12.72
C LYS A 133 0.27 -11.07 11.89
N THR A 134 -0.11 -12.15 12.57
CA THR A 134 -0.89 -13.23 11.97
C THR A 134 -2.35 -12.84 11.93
N LEU A 135 -2.99 -13.00 10.79
CA LEU A 135 -4.40 -12.71 10.56
C LEU A 135 -5.14 -14.00 10.21
N PRO A 136 -6.44 -14.12 10.52
CA PRO A 136 -7.27 -15.24 10.08
C PRO A 136 -7.59 -15.15 8.57
N THR A 137 -7.62 -13.95 8.02
CA THR A 137 -7.99 -13.64 6.64
C THR A 137 -7.16 -12.51 6.07
N GLY A 138 -6.99 -12.47 4.75
CA GLY A 138 -6.54 -11.31 3.99
C GLY A 138 -7.58 -10.95 2.93
N GLU A 139 -7.74 -9.69 2.61
CA GLU A 139 -8.74 -9.19 1.66
C GLU A 139 -8.15 -8.24 0.61
N ALA A 140 -8.89 -7.99 -0.45
CA ALA A 140 -8.50 -7.07 -1.52
C ALA A 140 -7.93 -5.75 -0.98
N GLY A 141 -6.76 -5.36 -1.46
CA GLY A 141 -6.01 -4.19 -1.02
C GLY A 141 -4.94 -4.47 0.05
N ASP A 142 -4.98 -5.62 0.72
CA ASP A 142 -3.99 -5.97 1.73
C ASP A 142 -2.69 -6.46 1.09
N ASN A 143 -1.55 -5.99 1.62
CA ASN A 143 -0.23 -6.56 1.34
C ASN A 143 0.06 -7.65 2.36
N VAL A 144 0.10 -8.89 1.93
CA VAL A 144 0.22 -10.05 2.83
C VAL A 144 1.35 -11.00 2.44
N GLY A 145 1.79 -11.78 3.42
CA GLY A 145 2.56 -12.99 3.21
C GLY A 145 1.65 -14.21 3.45
N LEU A 146 1.52 -15.06 2.44
CA LEU A 146 0.80 -16.33 2.53
C LEU A 146 1.80 -17.46 2.82
N LEU A 147 1.65 -18.12 3.96
CA LEU A 147 2.37 -19.35 4.25
C LEU A 147 1.70 -20.48 3.49
N LEU A 148 2.47 -21.17 2.67
CA LEU A 148 1.99 -22.22 1.77
C LEU A 148 2.56 -23.57 2.19
N ARG A 149 1.70 -24.59 2.21
CA ARG A 149 2.06 -25.96 2.60
C ARG A 149 2.57 -26.77 1.41
N GLY A 150 3.69 -27.47 1.59
CA GLY A 150 4.13 -28.52 0.65
C GLY A 150 4.58 -27.98 -0.71
N ILE A 151 5.02 -26.74 -0.76
CA ILE A 151 5.64 -26.12 -1.92
C ILE A 151 7.00 -25.57 -1.51
N ASP A 152 8.03 -25.87 -2.29
CA ASP A 152 9.36 -25.33 -2.10
C ASP A 152 9.50 -23.95 -2.72
N LYS A 153 10.42 -23.15 -2.18
CA LYS A 153 10.65 -21.77 -2.65
C LYS A 153 10.97 -21.70 -4.14
N GLU A 154 11.69 -22.69 -4.65
CA GLU A 154 12.16 -22.81 -6.03
C GLU A 154 11.00 -23.06 -7.01
N GLU A 155 9.87 -23.55 -6.52
CA GLU A 155 8.67 -23.81 -7.31
C GLU A 155 7.78 -22.58 -7.50
N ILE A 156 8.01 -21.53 -6.71
CA ILE A 156 7.26 -20.27 -6.78
C ILE A 156 8.17 -19.19 -7.36
N LYS A 157 7.66 -18.44 -8.33
CA LYS A 157 8.40 -17.34 -8.97
C LYS A 157 7.61 -16.05 -8.88
N ARG A 158 8.31 -14.94 -8.75
CA ARG A 158 7.73 -13.61 -8.92
C ARG A 158 7.02 -13.51 -10.27
N GLY A 159 5.81 -12.99 -10.27
CA GLY A 159 4.95 -12.87 -11.44
C GLY A 159 3.98 -14.04 -11.64
N MET A 160 4.09 -15.12 -10.86
CA MET A 160 3.00 -16.09 -10.73
C MET A 160 1.81 -15.47 -10.00
N VAL A 161 0.65 -16.11 -10.10
CA VAL A 161 -0.57 -15.67 -9.44
C VAL A 161 -1.07 -16.75 -8.49
N VAL A 162 -1.46 -16.36 -7.29
CA VAL A 162 -2.18 -17.23 -6.34
C VAL A 162 -3.67 -16.95 -6.45
N THR A 163 -4.45 -17.99 -6.60
CA THR A 163 -5.93 -17.90 -6.71
C THR A 163 -6.58 -19.11 -6.04
N HIS A 164 -7.90 -19.08 -5.83
CA HIS A 164 -8.64 -20.27 -5.47
C HIS A 164 -8.71 -21.26 -6.67
N PRO A 165 -8.81 -22.59 -6.43
CA PRO A 165 -8.99 -23.56 -7.49
C PRO A 165 -10.33 -23.36 -8.22
N GLY A 166 -10.33 -23.44 -9.57
CA GLY A 166 -11.56 -23.40 -10.39
C GLY A 166 -11.56 -22.41 -11.50
#